data_0659fe0090c9b91d1deaf36242e86d1b
#
_entry.id   0659fe0090c9b91d1deaf36242e86d1b
#
_cell.length_a   1.000
_cell.length_b   1.000
_cell.length_c   1.000
_cell.angle_alpha   90.00
_cell.angle_beta   90.00
_cell.angle_gamma   90.00
#
_symmetry.space_group_name_H-M   'P 1'
#
loop_
_entity.id
_entity.type
_entity.pdbx_description
1 polymer ?
#
loop_
_entity_poly.entity_id
_entity_poly.type
_entity_poly.pdbx_seq_one_letter_code
_entity_poly.pdbx_strand_id
1 'polypeptide(L)'
;MARPHIEPFCDRDVSFKNMVLPGFGTGFRYKTLSLDNETGACSLTVQLDSGYKQPPGFSYSELEIIVVEGKIQVGEEICNRGHYFFVPAGYAMPKIESEEGALLLMMYNTSEPNLIESDEHHPLSRTELYHHVDTYKDIVWAPGNVVSPSVAAGCMIKLLNYNPDSHAMSFLYCMTPQFHQDNISYHDCAEEGYHLWGTSWMMQFGDLPTGGYFWRPPYINHGAFASEYGCIAFGRTDSKLYNHFHYNPWSTPEENQLRSAARLAKRDPFLYKWCVNMSHNHPHGPEDFEDTMKRKGHTHEDGTHHHHDHDHVHDHDHDHEH
;
A
#
# COMPACT_ATOMS: atom_id res chain seq x y z
N MET A 1 5.54 21.67 4.20
CA MET A 1 4.23 21.10 4.61
C MET A 1 4.17 21.06 6.13
N ALA A 2 3.13 21.63 6.70
CA ALA A 2 2.92 21.64 8.16
C ALA A 2 2.09 20.43 8.66
N ARG A 3 1.93 19.40 7.81
CA ARG A 3 1.31 18.15 8.25
C ARG A 3 2.29 17.40 9.15
N PRO A 4 1.96 17.17 10.43
CA PRO A 4 2.88 16.49 11.35
C PRO A 4 3.09 15.03 10.96
N HIS A 5 4.24 14.48 11.34
CA HIS A 5 4.45 13.04 11.27
C HIS A 5 3.41 12.33 12.14
N ILE A 6 2.74 11.34 11.58
CA ILE A 6 1.70 10.56 12.24
C ILE A 6 2.14 9.10 12.19
N GLU A 7 2.51 8.57 13.35
CA GLU A 7 2.77 7.15 13.52
C GLU A 7 1.49 6.34 13.29
N PRO A 8 1.59 5.11 12.84
CA PRO A 8 0.43 4.28 12.54
C PRO A 8 -0.54 4.16 13.73
N PHE A 9 -1.81 4.36 13.42
CA PHE A 9 -2.93 4.14 14.33
C PHE A 9 -4.11 3.53 13.56
N CYS A 10 -5.12 3.04 14.26
CA CYS A 10 -6.34 2.55 13.63
C CYS A 10 -7.44 3.61 13.70
N ASP A 11 -8.13 3.84 12.59
CA ASP A 11 -9.20 4.84 12.51
C ASP A 11 -10.40 4.52 13.41
N ARG A 12 -10.55 3.26 13.85
CA ARG A 12 -11.56 2.87 14.85
C ARG A 12 -11.37 3.57 16.20
N ASP A 13 -10.15 4.04 16.50
CA ASP A 13 -9.82 4.75 17.72
C ASP A 13 -10.19 6.24 17.64
N VAL A 14 -10.65 6.70 16.48
CA VAL A 14 -11.11 8.07 16.24
C VAL A 14 -12.63 8.10 16.11
N SER A 15 -13.27 8.99 16.87
CA SER A 15 -14.72 9.16 16.81
C SER A 15 -15.16 9.96 15.60
N PHE A 16 -16.32 9.60 15.02
CA PHE A 16 -16.96 10.39 13.98
C PHE A 16 -17.47 11.74 14.50
N LYS A 17 -17.33 12.76 13.66
CA LYS A 17 -17.93 14.09 13.84
C LYS A 17 -18.87 14.37 12.67
N ASN A 18 -19.91 15.18 12.88
CA ASN A 18 -20.78 15.64 11.80
C ASN A 18 -20.10 16.76 11.01
N MET A 19 -20.18 16.70 9.68
CA MET A 19 -19.81 17.80 8.83
C MET A 19 -20.89 18.91 8.92
N VAL A 20 -20.47 20.11 9.27
CA VAL A 20 -21.37 21.27 9.44
C VAL A 20 -21.09 22.39 8.44
N LEU A 21 -20.18 22.16 7.50
CA LEU A 21 -19.86 23.16 6.48
C LEU A 21 -20.99 23.25 5.42
N PRO A 22 -21.23 24.45 4.85
CA PRO A 22 -22.18 24.63 3.78
C PRO A 22 -21.91 23.71 2.58
N GLY A 23 -22.96 23.30 1.90
CA GLY A 23 -22.92 22.44 0.72
C GLY A 23 -22.93 20.94 1.04
N PHE A 24 -22.44 20.51 2.20
CA PHE A 24 -22.50 19.12 2.59
C PHE A 24 -23.90 18.73 3.10
N GLY A 25 -24.39 17.58 2.62
CA GLY A 25 -25.68 17.04 3.03
C GLY A 25 -25.69 16.57 4.49
N THR A 26 -26.89 16.51 5.07
CA THR A 26 -27.08 15.89 6.39
C THR A 26 -26.70 14.40 6.31
N GLY A 27 -25.98 13.90 7.31
CA GLY A 27 -25.51 12.52 7.34
C GLY A 27 -24.08 12.33 6.80
N PHE A 28 -23.38 13.42 6.49
CA PHE A 28 -21.93 13.38 6.25
C PHE A 28 -21.21 13.39 7.61
N ARG A 29 -20.65 12.28 8.00
CA ARG A 29 -19.85 12.15 9.21
C ARG A 29 -18.41 11.80 8.85
N TYR A 30 -17.44 12.31 9.59
CA TYR A 30 -16.03 12.12 9.27
C TYR A 30 -15.16 11.89 10.50
N LYS A 31 -14.04 11.22 10.28
CA LYS A 31 -12.90 11.14 11.19
C LYS A 31 -11.71 11.82 10.52
N THR A 32 -11.00 12.67 11.23
CA THR A 32 -9.75 13.25 10.73
C THR A 32 -8.62 12.28 10.97
N LEU A 33 -7.97 11.85 9.89
CA LEU A 33 -6.80 10.97 9.93
C LEU A 33 -5.52 11.79 10.01
N SER A 34 -5.42 12.85 9.20
CA SER A 34 -4.34 13.82 9.25
C SER A 34 -4.81 15.21 8.82
N LEU A 35 -4.10 16.24 9.28
CA LEU A 35 -4.41 17.64 9.01
C LEU A 35 -3.10 18.43 8.84
N ASP A 36 -3.02 19.17 7.76
CA ASP A 36 -2.03 20.20 7.55
C ASP A 36 -2.51 21.51 8.19
N ASN A 37 -1.80 21.99 9.21
CA ASN A 37 -2.23 23.14 10.00
C ASN A 37 -2.06 24.50 9.27
N GLU A 38 -1.34 24.53 8.16
CA GLU A 38 -1.13 25.76 7.37
C GLU A 38 -2.18 25.90 6.27
N THR A 39 -2.49 24.82 5.57
CA THR A 39 -3.38 24.82 4.41
C THR A 39 -4.77 24.30 4.72
N GLY A 40 -4.96 23.56 5.79
CA GLY A 40 -6.19 22.84 6.09
C GLY A 40 -6.37 21.55 5.28
N ALA A 41 -5.41 21.21 4.41
CA ALA A 41 -5.43 19.96 3.67
C ALA A 41 -5.47 18.76 4.62
N CYS A 42 -6.31 17.77 4.34
CA CYS A 42 -6.55 16.68 5.29
C CYS A 42 -6.95 15.38 4.62
N SER A 43 -6.77 14.29 5.36
CA SER A 43 -7.27 12.96 5.01
C SER A 43 -8.33 12.54 6.01
N LEU A 44 -9.44 12.05 5.49
CA LEU A 44 -10.65 11.75 6.25
C LEU A 44 -11.15 10.33 5.93
N THR A 45 -11.60 9.60 6.96
CA THR A 45 -12.56 8.53 6.75
C THR A 45 -13.96 9.14 6.87
N VAL A 46 -14.79 8.96 5.86
CA VAL A 46 -16.12 9.56 5.76
C VAL A 46 -17.19 8.50 5.76
N GLN A 47 -18.14 8.61 6.67
CA GLN A 47 -19.36 7.82 6.69
C GLN A 47 -20.51 8.66 6.13
N LEU A 48 -21.07 8.22 5.02
CA LEU A 48 -22.36 8.71 4.52
C LEU A 48 -23.47 7.87 5.15
N ASP A 49 -24.44 8.52 5.79
CA ASP A 49 -25.59 7.82 6.35
C ASP A 49 -26.54 7.36 5.24
N SER A 50 -27.38 6.38 5.55
CA SER A 50 -28.45 5.95 4.62
C SER A 50 -29.35 7.12 4.21
N GLY A 51 -29.61 7.22 2.92
CA GLY A 51 -30.38 8.33 2.32
C GLY A 51 -29.60 9.63 2.15
N TYR A 52 -28.26 9.61 2.28
CA TYR A 52 -27.41 10.78 2.05
C TYR A 52 -27.61 11.36 0.65
N LYS A 53 -27.67 12.69 0.56
CA LYS A 53 -27.73 13.44 -0.69
C LYS A 53 -26.86 14.70 -0.61
N GLN A 54 -26.07 14.90 -1.64
CA GLN A 54 -25.22 16.07 -1.84
C GLN A 54 -25.53 16.67 -3.21
N PRO A 55 -25.75 17.98 -3.32
CA PRO A 55 -25.96 18.65 -4.61
C PRO A 55 -24.71 18.55 -5.49
N PRO A 56 -24.82 18.82 -6.80
CA PRO A 56 -23.65 19.03 -7.65
C PRO A 56 -22.80 20.18 -7.14
N GLY A 57 -21.49 20.08 -7.30
CA GLY A 57 -20.62 21.15 -6.86
C GLY A 57 -19.15 20.84 -6.95
N PHE A 58 -18.32 21.83 -6.68
CA PHE A 58 -16.88 21.73 -6.71
C PHE A 58 -16.23 22.13 -5.38
N SER A 59 -15.02 21.65 -5.16
CA SER A 59 -14.13 22.08 -4.09
C SER A 59 -13.01 22.95 -4.66
N TYR A 60 -12.49 23.89 -3.87
CA TYR A 60 -11.24 24.58 -4.17
C TYR A 60 -10.01 23.71 -3.87
N SER A 61 -10.19 22.58 -3.19
CA SER A 61 -9.15 21.56 -3.03
C SER A 61 -9.21 20.54 -4.14
N GLU A 62 -8.07 20.04 -4.56
CA GLU A 62 -8.03 18.74 -5.24
C GLU A 62 -8.53 17.66 -4.29
N LEU A 63 -9.33 16.74 -4.79
CA LEU A 63 -9.88 15.63 -4.01
C LEU A 63 -9.44 14.29 -4.57
N GLU A 64 -9.16 13.38 -3.64
CA GLU A 64 -9.16 11.96 -3.96
C GLU A 64 -10.22 11.27 -3.12
N ILE A 65 -10.97 10.38 -3.74
CA ILE A 65 -12.07 9.65 -3.11
C ILE A 65 -11.94 8.18 -3.44
N ILE A 66 -11.99 7.32 -2.42
CA ILE A 66 -12.09 5.86 -2.59
C ILE A 66 -13.35 5.37 -1.88
N VAL A 67 -14.15 4.57 -2.56
CA VAL A 67 -15.27 3.85 -1.92
C VAL A 67 -14.71 2.64 -1.20
N VAL A 68 -14.69 2.70 0.14
CA VAL A 68 -14.14 1.64 1.01
C VAL A 68 -15.17 0.55 1.25
N GLU A 69 -16.41 0.95 1.56
CA GLU A 69 -17.54 0.02 1.78
C GLU A 69 -18.84 0.65 1.28
N GLY A 70 -19.82 -0.19 0.96
CA GLY A 70 -21.10 0.24 0.46
C GLY A 70 -21.05 0.72 -0.99
N LYS A 71 -21.94 1.65 -1.35
CA LYS A 71 -22.06 2.22 -2.69
C LYS A 71 -22.50 3.67 -2.63
N ILE A 72 -22.03 4.46 -3.59
CA ILE A 72 -22.53 5.80 -3.89
C ILE A 72 -23.01 5.86 -5.32
N GLN A 73 -23.93 6.75 -5.59
CA GLN A 73 -24.32 7.13 -6.94
C GLN A 73 -23.75 8.51 -7.22
N VAL A 74 -22.99 8.65 -8.30
CA VAL A 74 -22.42 9.92 -8.77
C VAL A 74 -23.07 10.27 -10.10
N GLY A 75 -24.00 11.23 -10.09
CA GLY A 75 -24.86 11.47 -11.24
C GLY A 75 -25.75 10.27 -11.54
N GLU A 76 -25.51 9.61 -12.67
CA GLU A 76 -26.20 8.37 -13.09
C GLU A 76 -25.41 7.10 -12.81
N GLU A 77 -24.14 7.23 -12.43
CA GLU A 77 -23.23 6.11 -12.26
C GLU A 77 -23.27 5.54 -10.84
N ILE A 78 -23.37 4.21 -10.73
CA ILE A 78 -23.31 3.49 -9.45
C ILE A 78 -21.87 3.07 -9.19
N CYS A 79 -21.27 3.59 -8.13
CA CYS A 79 -19.90 3.36 -7.73
C CYS A 79 -19.87 2.51 -6.46
N ASN A 80 -19.46 1.25 -6.60
CA ASN A 80 -19.33 0.30 -5.52
C ASN A 80 -17.94 0.40 -4.86
N ARG A 81 -17.71 -0.41 -3.84
CA ARG A 81 -16.40 -0.59 -3.24
C ARG A 81 -15.30 -0.73 -4.29
N GLY A 82 -14.21 0.03 -4.11
CA GLY A 82 -13.05 0.04 -4.99
C GLY A 82 -13.08 1.06 -6.12
N HIS A 83 -14.19 1.81 -6.30
CA HIS A 83 -14.16 2.96 -7.19
C HIS A 83 -13.29 4.07 -6.60
N TYR A 84 -12.44 4.64 -7.45
CA TYR A 84 -11.52 5.72 -7.10
C TYR A 84 -11.76 6.92 -8.02
N PHE A 85 -11.70 8.11 -7.45
CA PHE A 85 -11.80 9.39 -8.15
C PHE A 85 -10.62 10.28 -7.80
N PHE A 86 -10.01 10.89 -8.81
CA PHE A 86 -9.23 12.10 -8.68
C PHE A 86 -10.05 13.26 -9.27
N VAL A 87 -10.29 14.27 -8.45
CA VAL A 87 -11.12 15.42 -8.79
C VAL A 87 -10.28 16.69 -8.67
N PRO A 88 -9.90 17.32 -9.80
CA PRO A 88 -9.11 18.54 -9.73
C PRO A 88 -9.91 19.69 -9.08
N ALA A 89 -9.19 20.62 -8.49
CA ALA A 89 -9.79 21.81 -7.89
C ALA A 89 -10.72 22.53 -8.87
N GLY A 90 -11.91 22.92 -8.41
CA GLY A 90 -12.91 23.58 -9.23
C GLY A 90 -13.68 22.69 -10.20
N TYR A 91 -13.46 21.38 -10.21
CA TYR A 91 -14.23 20.44 -11.03
C TYR A 91 -15.60 20.20 -10.37
N ALA A 92 -16.70 20.59 -11.01
CA ALA A 92 -18.05 20.32 -10.53
C ALA A 92 -18.38 18.83 -10.70
N MET A 93 -18.40 18.12 -9.56
CA MET A 93 -18.90 16.77 -9.49
C MET A 93 -20.42 16.76 -9.65
N PRO A 94 -21.01 15.77 -10.33
CA PRO A 94 -22.44 15.55 -10.27
C PRO A 94 -22.92 15.34 -8.83
N LYS A 95 -24.24 15.39 -8.62
CA LYS A 95 -24.83 15.03 -7.31
C LYS A 95 -24.28 13.68 -6.82
N ILE A 96 -24.06 13.58 -5.52
CA ILE A 96 -23.65 12.33 -4.87
C ILE A 96 -24.77 11.88 -3.94
N GLU A 97 -25.23 10.65 -4.11
CA GLU A 97 -26.28 10.04 -3.29
C GLU A 97 -25.81 8.69 -2.75
N SER A 98 -26.28 8.31 -1.56
CA SER A 98 -26.07 6.97 -1.01
C SER A 98 -27.34 6.49 -0.32
N GLU A 99 -28.04 5.54 -0.94
CA GLU A 99 -29.32 5.04 -0.42
C GLU A 99 -29.14 4.20 0.85
N GLU A 100 -28.12 3.36 0.86
CA GLU A 100 -27.84 2.41 1.96
C GLU A 100 -26.76 2.91 2.92
N GLY A 101 -26.08 3.99 2.56
CA GLY A 101 -24.88 4.47 3.24
C GLY A 101 -23.60 3.93 2.61
N ALA A 102 -22.50 4.63 2.88
CA ALA A 102 -21.17 4.24 2.36
C ALA A 102 -20.06 4.72 3.29
N LEU A 103 -18.94 4.00 3.28
CA LEU A 103 -17.69 4.42 3.89
C LEU A 103 -16.73 4.82 2.78
N LEU A 104 -16.19 6.03 2.87
CA LEU A 104 -15.24 6.58 1.92
C LEU A 104 -13.93 6.93 2.62
N LEU A 105 -12.82 6.83 1.90
CA LEU A 105 -11.59 7.54 2.22
C LEU A 105 -11.55 8.77 1.31
N MET A 106 -11.46 9.97 1.90
CA MET A 106 -11.44 11.24 1.18
C MET A 106 -10.21 12.06 1.58
N MET A 107 -9.47 12.53 0.60
CA MET A 107 -8.30 13.39 0.80
C MET A 107 -8.53 14.74 0.13
N TYR A 108 -8.45 15.81 0.91
CA TYR A 108 -8.40 17.20 0.47
C TYR A 108 -6.92 17.59 0.38
N ASN A 109 -6.38 17.65 -0.86
CA ASN A 109 -4.94 17.67 -1.08
C ASN A 109 -4.31 19.04 -0.90
N THR A 110 -5.05 20.11 -1.16
CA THR A 110 -4.47 21.47 -1.27
C THR A 110 -5.05 22.49 -0.30
N SER A 111 -6.26 22.28 0.20
CA SER A 111 -6.91 23.18 1.17
C SER A 111 -7.90 22.43 2.05
N GLU A 112 -8.50 23.11 3.01
CA GLU A 112 -9.54 22.60 3.88
C GLU A 112 -10.79 22.12 3.11
N PRO A 113 -11.59 21.20 3.70
CA PRO A 113 -12.87 20.77 3.12
C PRO A 113 -13.79 21.93 2.84
N ASN A 114 -14.30 21.99 1.61
CA ASN A 114 -15.29 22.95 1.18
C ASN A 114 -16.10 22.37 0.01
N LEU A 115 -17.33 22.85 -0.18
CA LEU A 115 -18.18 22.50 -1.30
C LEU A 115 -18.97 23.73 -1.74
N ILE A 116 -18.80 24.12 -2.98
CA ILE A 116 -19.53 25.19 -3.65
C ILE A 116 -20.55 24.54 -4.58
N GLU A 117 -21.81 24.71 -4.28
CA GLU A 117 -22.89 24.20 -5.13
C GLU A 117 -22.86 24.86 -6.50
N SER A 118 -22.73 24.07 -7.54
CA SER A 118 -22.65 24.51 -8.94
C SER A 118 -22.79 23.32 -9.89
N ASP A 119 -23.48 23.51 -10.99
CA ASP A 119 -23.49 22.56 -12.12
C ASP A 119 -22.34 22.83 -13.11
N GLU A 120 -21.64 23.96 -12.97
CA GLU A 120 -20.56 24.35 -13.85
C GLU A 120 -19.21 24.27 -13.14
N HIS A 121 -18.18 23.88 -13.90
CA HIS A 121 -16.81 23.88 -13.42
C HIS A 121 -16.34 25.34 -13.17
N HIS A 122 -15.48 25.50 -12.18
CA HIS A 122 -14.79 26.77 -12.01
C HIS A 122 -13.89 27.05 -13.24
N PRO A 123 -13.83 28.29 -13.75
CA PRO A 123 -13.09 28.62 -14.99
C PRO A 123 -11.59 28.26 -14.97
N LEU A 124 -11.00 28.17 -13.80
CA LEU A 124 -9.59 27.78 -13.63
C LEU A 124 -9.39 26.27 -13.36
N SER A 125 -10.46 25.49 -13.43
CA SER A 125 -10.35 24.04 -13.21
C SER A 125 -9.62 23.36 -14.36
N ARG A 126 -8.69 22.48 -14.01
CA ARG A 126 -8.00 21.60 -14.97
C ARG A 126 -8.82 20.33 -15.18
N THR A 127 -9.97 20.49 -15.83
CA THR A 127 -10.95 19.39 -16.01
C THR A 127 -10.38 18.16 -16.70
N GLU A 128 -9.34 18.32 -17.53
CA GLU A 128 -8.63 17.24 -18.21
C GLU A 128 -7.89 16.29 -17.26
N LEU A 129 -7.67 16.71 -16.01
CA LEU A 129 -7.05 15.87 -14.98
C LEU A 129 -8.07 15.01 -14.21
N TYR A 130 -9.39 15.25 -14.42
CA TYR A 130 -10.39 14.38 -13.77
C TYR A 130 -10.18 12.94 -14.19
N HIS A 131 -10.19 12.06 -13.19
CA HIS A 131 -9.97 10.65 -13.41
C HIS A 131 -10.88 9.82 -12.50
N HIS A 132 -11.54 8.82 -13.10
CA HIS A 132 -12.38 7.87 -12.37
C HIS A 132 -12.11 6.46 -12.87
N VAL A 133 -11.92 5.52 -11.95
CA VAL A 133 -11.66 4.13 -12.28
C VAL A 133 -12.34 3.17 -11.30
N ASP A 134 -12.81 2.05 -11.83
CA ASP A 134 -13.13 0.85 -11.05
C ASP A 134 -11.84 0.02 -10.88
N THR A 135 -11.27 0.05 -9.67
CA THR A 135 -9.98 -0.61 -9.42
C THR A 135 -10.01 -2.12 -9.60
N TYR A 136 -11.19 -2.74 -9.63
CA TYR A 136 -11.34 -4.17 -9.87
C TYR A 136 -11.33 -4.53 -11.37
N LYS A 137 -11.83 -3.63 -12.24
CA LYS A 137 -12.02 -3.90 -13.67
C LYS A 137 -11.01 -3.20 -14.57
N ASP A 138 -10.68 -1.95 -14.25
CA ASP A 138 -9.97 -1.07 -15.19
C ASP A 138 -8.46 -1.13 -15.03
N ILE A 139 -7.97 -1.58 -13.86
CA ILE A 139 -6.54 -1.59 -13.55
C ILE A 139 -6.09 -2.98 -13.11
N VAL A 140 -4.99 -3.45 -13.70
CA VAL A 140 -4.37 -4.72 -13.33
C VAL A 140 -3.31 -4.52 -12.24
N TRP A 141 -3.06 -5.57 -11.45
CA TRP A 141 -1.94 -5.61 -10.52
C TRP A 141 -0.62 -5.78 -11.28
N ALA A 142 0.35 -4.94 -10.97
CA ALA A 142 1.73 -5.08 -11.41
C ALA A 142 2.61 -5.54 -10.24
N PRO A 143 3.62 -6.42 -10.48
CA PRO A 143 4.56 -6.77 -9.43
C PRO A 143 5.32 -5.54 -8.92
N GLY A 144 5.43 -5.39 -7.60
CA GLY A 144 6.08 -4.24 -6.97
C GLY A 144 7.55 -4.10 -7.35
N ASN A 145 8.24 -5.21 -7.58
CA ASN A 145 9.63 -5.23 -8.02
C ASN A 145 9.85 -4.71 -9.47
N VAL A 146 8.80 -4.54 -10.25
CA VAL A 146 8.86 -3.83 -11.56
C VAL A 146 8.92 -2.32 -11.33
N VAL A 147 8.23 -1.83 -10.31
CA VAL A 147 8.23 -0.39 -9.94
C VAL A 147 9.51 -0.06 -9.17
N SER A 148 9.92 -0.93 -8.27
CA SER A 148 11.15 -0.80 -7.48
C SER A 148 11.83 -2.17 -7.37
N PRO A 149 12.99 -2.37 -8.05
CA PRO A 149 13.66 -3.67 -8.10
C PRO A 149 14.02 -4.29 -6.75
N SER A 150 14.14 -3.47 -5.72
CA SER A 150 14.49 -3.91 -4.36
C SER A 150 13.29 -4.33 -3.52
N VAL A 151 12.07 -4.19 -4.02
CA VAL A 151 10.86 -4.67 -3.35
C VAL A 151 10.79 -6.19 -3.45
N ALA A 152 10.52 -6.86 -2.34
CA ALA A 152 10.42 -8.32 -2.31
C ALA A 152 9.22 -8.82 -3.15
N ALA A 153 9.36 -10.03 -3.67
CA ALA A 153 8.26 -10.71 -4.37
C ALA A 153 7.04 -10.88 -3.46
N GLY A 154 5.83 -10.71 -4.03
CA GLY A 154 4.57 -10.77 -3.27
C GLY A 154 4.04 -9.39 -2.86
N CYS A 155 4.79 -8.33 -3.04
CA CYS A 155 4.24 -6.99 -3.07
C CYS A 155 3.78 -6.65 -4.50
N MET A 156 2.56 -6.15 -4.65
CA MET A 156 2.00 -5.76 -5.95
C MET A 156 1.38 -4.37 -5.86
N ILE A 157 1.30 -3.68 -6.98
CA ILE A 157 0.82 -2.30 -7.06
C ILE A 157 -0.21 -2.12 -8.18
N LYS A 158 -1.19 -1.24 -7.96
CA LYS A 158 -2.07 -0.66 -8.99
C LYS A 158 -1.89 0.84 -8.96
N LEU A 159 -1.46 1.45 -10.04
CA LEU A 159 -1.39 2.91 -10.15
C LEU A 159 -2.80 3.45 -10.36
N LEU A 160 -3.26 4.35 -9.48
CA LEU A 160 -4.58 4.98 -9.54
C LEU A 160 -4.50 6.34 -10.23
N ASN A 161 -3.53 7.14 -9.85
CA ASN A 161 -3.30 8.47 -10.41
C ASN A 161 -1.81 8.82 -10.41
N TYR A 162 -1.42 9.65 -11.35
CA TYR A 162 -0.06 10.17 -11.47
C TYR A 162 -0.10 11.61 -12.02
N ASN A 163 0.51 12.52 -11.29
CA ASN A 163 0.65 13.90 -11.73
C ASN A 163 1.99 14.05 -12.49
N PRO A 164 1.98 14.38 -13.79
CA PRO A 164 3.21 14.48 -14.58
C PRO A 164 4.12 15.65 -14.19
N ASP A 165 3.58 16.67 -13.54
CA ASP A 165 4.32 17.88 -13.17
C ASP A 165 5.05 17.70 -11.83
N SER A 166 4.34 17.23 -10.79
CA SER A 166 4.89 17.01 -9.44
C SER A 166 5.45 15.61 -9.24
N HIS A 167 5.09 14.66 -10.10
CA HIS A 167 5.33 13.23 -9.94
C HIS A 167 4.64 12.62 -8.71
N ALA A 168 3.71 13.33 -8.11
CA ALA A 168 2.84 12.78 -7.08
C ALA A 168 2.04 11.61 -7.64
N MET A 169 1.84 10.59 -6.83
CA MET A 169 1.13 9.38 -7.25
C MET A 169 0.24 8.86 -6.15
N SER A 170 -0.87 8.24 -6.59
CA SER A 170 -1.78 7.49 -5.73
C SER A 170 -1.91 6.08 -6.28
N PHE A 171 -1.89 5.11 -5.39
CA PHE A 171 -1.83 3.70 -5.77
C PHE A 171 -2.48 2.80 -4.73
N LEU A 172 -2.89 1.60 -5.14
CA LEU A 172 -3.09 0.50 -4.23
C LEU A 172 -1.82 -0.34 -4.18
N TYR A 173 -1.44 -0.76 -2.98
CA TYR A 173 -0.47 -1.84 -2.83
C TYR A 173 -1.11 -3.02 -2.13
N CYS A 174 -0.66 -4.21 -2.45
CA CYS A 174 -1.01 -5.39 -1.69
C CYS A 174 0.24 -6.17 -1.31
N MET A 175 0.14 -6.83 -0.18
CA MET A 175 1.08 -7.86 0.25
C MET A 175 0.34 -9.19 0.20
N THR A 176 0.90 -10.18 -0.49
CA THR A 176 0.32 -11.53 -0.52
C THR A 176 0.45 -12.20 0.85
N PRO A 177 -0.34 -13.25 1.15
CA PRO A 177 -0.11 -14.03 2.34
C PRO A 177 1.34 -14.52 2.46
N GLN A 178 1.88 -14.47 3.68
CA GLN A 178 3.28 -14.81 3.99
C GLN A 178 4.32 -13.88 3.36
N PHE A 179 3.91 -12.68 2.92
CA PHE A 179 4.86 -11.66 2.48
C PHE A 179 5.82 -11.29 3.61
N HIS A 180 7.09 -11.14 3.25
CA HIS A 180 8.12 -10.67 4.15
C HIS A 180 9.21 -9.90 3.39
N GLN A 181 9.57 -8.74 3.93
CA GLN A 181 10.67 -7.90 3.47
C GLN A 181 11.42 -7.37 4.69
N ASP A 182 12.66 -7.71 4.84
CA ASP A 182 13.45 -7.50 6.05
C ASP A 182 14.32 -6.23 6.05
N ASN A 183 14.34 -5.50 4.94
CA ASN A 183 15.07 -4.25 4.86
C ASN A 183 14.24 -3.08 5.39
N ILE A 184 14.94 -2.06 5.86
CA ILE A 184 14.40 -0.76 6.24
C ILE A 184 14.59 0.18 5.06
N SER A 185 13.61 1.06 4.82
CA SER A 185 13.68 2.07 3.77
C SER A 185 13.23 3.43 4.26
N TYR A 186 13.57 4.46 3.52
CA TYR A 186 12.95 5.77 3.57
C TYR A 186 12.68 6.28 2.14
N HIS A 187 11.88 7.32 2.03
CA HIS A 187 11.57 8.00 0.77
C HIS A 187 11.99 9.46 0.81
N ASP A 188 12.29 10.04 -0.37
CA ASP A 188 12.58 11.47 -0.52
C ASP A 188 11.30 12.32 -0.51
N CYS A 189 10.14 11.69 -0.54
CA CYS A 189 8.82 12.29 -0.57
C CYS A 189 8.04 11.98 0.71
N ALA A 190 6.98 12.74 0.95
CA ALA A 190 5.99 12.36 1.96
C ALA A 190 5.19 11.14 1.47
N GLU A 191 4.82 10.28 2.39
CA GLU A 191 4.03 9.08 2.14
C GLU A 191 2.85 9.00 3.09
N GLU A 192 1.70 8.61 2.54
CA GLU A 192 0.47 8.35 3.27
C GLU A 192 -0.04 6.96 2.95
N GLY A 193 -0.56 6.24 3.95
CA GLY A 193 -1.15 4.94 3.74
C GLY A 193 -2.39 4.69 4.58
N TYR A 194 -3.37 3.99 3.99
CA TYR A 194 -4.59 3.55 4.65
C TYR A 194 -4.92 2.11 4.28
N HIS A 195 -5.07 1.24 5.27
CA HIS A 195 -5.37 -0.18 5.08
C HIS A 195 -6.85 -0.40 4.78
N LEU A 196 -7.13 -0.75 3.52
CA LEU A 196 -8.48 -1.05 3.05
C LEU A 196 -8.95 -2.44 3.46
N TRP A 197 -8.02 -3.38 3.58
CA TRP A 197 -8.30 -4.76 3.93
C TRP A 197 -7.06 -5.49 4.45
N GLY A 198 -7.26 -6.41 5.40
CA GLY A 198 -6.21 -7.28 5.93
C GLY A 198 -5.32 -6.59 6.96
N THR A 199 -4.18 -7.20 7.24
CA THR A 199 -3.24 -6.72 8.25
C THR A 199 -1.82 -6.83 7.74
N SER A 200 -1.05 -5.76 7.81
CA SER A 200 0.39 -5.79 7.70
C SER A 200 1.05 -5.67 9.07
N TRP A 201 2.29 -6.08 9.15
CA TRP A 201 3.16 -5.87 10.30
C TRP A 201 4.36 -5.02 9.86
N MET A 202 4.74 -4.09 10.71
CA MET A 202 5.94 -3.29 10.51
C MET A 202 6.74 -3.24 11.81
N MET A 203 8.06 -3.39 11.71
CA MET A 203 8.94 -3.59 12.86
C MET A 203 8.79 -2.51 13.94
N GLN A 204 8.58 -1.24 13.55
CA GLN A 204 8.55 -0.12 14.48
C GLN A 204 7.30 -0.06 15.37
N PHE A 205 6.18 -0.63 14.94
CA PHE A 205 4.89 -0.49 15.66
C PHE A 205 3.99 -1.72 15.65
N GLY A 206 4.42 -2.84 15.03
CA GLY A 206 3.63 -4.07 15.04
C GLY A 206 2.53 -4.09 13.98
N ASP A 207 1.37 -4.65 14.34
CA ASP A 207 0.28 -4.89 13.42
C ASP A 207 -0.47 -3.60 13.05
N LEU A 208 -0.72 -3.43 11.76
CA LEU A 208 -1.56 -2.39 11.20
C LEU A 208 -2.73 -3.04 10.45
N PRO A 209 -3.92 -3.14 11.09
CA PRO A 209 -5.08 -3.82 10.51
C PRO A 209 -5.86 -2.93 9.54
N THR A 210 -6.95 -3.46 8.99
CA THR A 210 -7.97 -2.67 8.26
C THR A 210 -8.35 -1.42 9.05
N GLY A 211 -8.37 -0.25 8.40
CA GLY A 211 -8.55 1.05 9.02
C GLY A 211 -7.26 1.65 9.61
N GLY A 212 -6.15 0.94 9.49
CA GLY A 212 -4.85 1.45 9.88
C GLY A 212 -4.40 2.59 8.97
N TYR A 213 -3.87 3.65 9.54
CA TYR A 213 -3.44 4.86 8.84
C TYR A 213 -2.11 5.36 9.35
N PHE A 214 -1.30 5.93 8.46
CA PHE A 214 -0.09 6.69 8.79
C PHE A 214 0.12 7.83 7.80
N TRP A 215 0.88 8.85 8.22
CA TRP A 215 1.44 9.88 7.37
C TRP A 215 2.87 10.18 7.76
N ARG A 216 3.80 10.12 6.82
CA ARG A 216 5.24 10.31 7.03
C ARG A 216 5.77 11.43 6.17
N PRO A 217 6.48 12.40 6.74
CA PRO A 217 7.30 13.32 5.96
C PRO A 217 8.47 12.56 5.30
N PRO A 218 9.19 13.21 4.35
CA PRO A 218 10.41 12.62 3.77
C PRO A 218 11.41 12.18 4.84
N TYR A 219 12.22 11.18 4.49
CA TYR A 219 13.36 10.67 5.26
C TYR A 219 13.01 9.91 6.57
N ILE A 220 11.79 9.54 6.79
CA ILE A 220 11.42 8.67 7.93
C ILE A 220 11.72 7.21 7.59
N ASN A 221 12.67 6.61 8.31
CA ASN A 221 12.97 5.19 8.19
C ASN A 221 11.79 4.33 8.66
N HIS A 222 11.46 3.32 7.87
CA HIS A 222 10.40 2.36 8.18
C HIS A 222 10.66 1.00 7.50
N GLY A 223 10.00 -0.05 7.98
CA GLY A 223 10.28 -1.45 7.62
C GLY A 223 10.87 -2.17 8.84
N ALA A 224 11.27 -3.42 8.85
CA ALA A 224 10.85 -4.45 7.90
C ALA A 224 9.33 -4.64 7.83
N PHE A 225 8.85 -5.23 6.74
CA PHE A 225 7.43 -5.43 6.50
C PHE A 225 7.08 -6.91 6.44
N ALA A 226 5.90 -7.26 6.91
CA ALA A 226 5.35 -8.61 6.74
C ALA A 226 3.83 -8.56 6.66
N SER A 227 3.24 -9.62 6.11
CA SER A 227 1.79 -9.84 6.20
C SER A 227 1.52 -11.34 6.25
N GLU A 228 0.93 -11.81 7.33
CA GLU A 228 0.66 -13.25 7.50
C GLU A 228 -0.46 -13.73 6.57
N TYR A 229 -1.55 -12.97 6.49
CA TYR A 229 -2.74 -13.37 5.73
C TYR A 229 -2.99 -12.50 4.48
N GLY A 230 -2.12 -11.53 4.22
CA GLY A 230 -2.26 -10.57 3.14
C GLY A 230 -2.94 -9.28 3.59
N CYS A 231 -2.71 -8.22 2.82
CA CYS A 231 -3.40 -6.95 2.98
C CYS A 231 -3.49 -6.19 1.65
N ILE A 232 -4.43 -5.26 1.59
CA ILE A 232 -4.55 -4.26 0.52
C ILE A 232 -4.65 -2.90 1.20
N ALA A 233 -3.83 -1.97 0.76
CA ALA A 233 -3.83 -0.61 1.27
C ALA A 233 -3.79 0.41 0.13
N PHE A 234 -4.35 1.57 0.38
CA PHE A 234 -4.16 2.77 -0.42
C PHE A 234 -2.86 3.45 0.02
N GLY A 235 -2.06 3.87 -0.94
CA GLY A 235 -0.85 4.64 -0.74
C GLY A 235 -0.86 5.90 -1.59
N ARG A 236 -0.24 6.96 -1.08
CA ARG A 236 -0.08 8.21 -1.81
C ARG A 236 1.23 8.89 -1.46
N THR A 237 1.83 9.54 -2.45
CA THR A 237 3.04 10.36 -2.28
C THR A 237 2.84 11.74 -2.88
N ASP A 238 3.53 12.75 -2.35
CA ASP A 238 3.46 14.13 -2.82
C ASP A 238 4.45 14.45 -3.94
N SER A 239 5.36 13.54 -4.24
CA SER A 239 6.31 13.61 -5.35
C SER A 239 6.80 12.21 -5.72
N LYS A 240 7.83 12.12 -6.55
CA LYS A 240 8.34 10.87 -7.06
C LYS A 240 8.82 9.95 -5.93
N LEU A 241 8.28 8.74 -5.90
CA LEU A 241 8.64 7.73 -4.92
C LEU A 241 9.97 7.06 -5.28
N TYR A 242 10.99 7.32 -4.49
CA TYR A 242 12.22 6.56 -4.47
C TYR A 242 12.34 5.80 -3.16
N ASN A 243 12.67 4.51 -3.24
CA ASN A 243 12.96 3.68 -2.08
C ASN A 243 14.47 3.65 -1.84
N HIS A 244 14.91 4.19 -0.72
CA HIS A 244 16.29 4.10 -0.26
C HIS A 244 16.38 2.98 0.76
N PHE A 245 16.82 1.80 0.32
CA PHE A 245 16.87 0.60 1.16
C PHE A 245 18.18 0.53 1.96
N HIS A 246 18.07 0.22 3.23
CA HIS A 246 19.16 -0.14 4.11
C HIS A 246 19.14 -1.66 4.29
N TYR A 247 20.08 -2.33 3.66
CA TYR A 247 20.21 -3.78 3.80
C TYR A 247 20.80 -4.12 5.16
N ASN A 248 20.27 -5.16 5.78
CA ASN A 248 20.88 -5.76 6.96
C ASN A 248 22.24 -6.34 6.54
N PRO A 249 23.38 -5.83 7.07
CA PRO A 249 24.71 -6.33 6.69
C PRO A 249 24.95 -7.77 7.11
N TRP A 250 24.13 -8.31 8.01
CA TRP A 250 24.23 -9.65 8.59
C TRP A 250 23.32 -10.68 7.93
N SER A 251 22.53 -10.30 6.92
CA SER A 251 21.54 -11.17 6.29
C SER A 251 21.20 -10.71 4.88
N THR A 252 21.12 -11.67 3.95
CA THR A 252 20.61 -11.42 2.60
C THR A 252 19.13 -11.81 2.51
N PRO A 253 18.36 -11.33 1.49
CA PRO A 253 16.99 -11.78 1.23
C PRO A 253 16.90 -13.32 1.08
N GLU A 254 17.88 -13.94 0.42
CA GLU A 254 17.94 -15.38 0.24
C GLU A 254 18.11 -16.12 1.57
N GLU A 255 19.01 -15.64 2.43
CA GLU A 255 19.19 -16.22 3.77
C GLU A 255 17.93 -16.12 4.61
N ASN A 256 17.19 -15.03 4.51
CA ASN A 256 15.91 -14.87 5.23
C ASN A 256 14.84 -15.81 4.70
N GLN A 257 14.76 -16.01 3.37
CA GLN A 257 13.87 -17.01 2.78
C GLN A 257 14.21 -18.41 3.28
N LEU A 258 15.50 -18.76 3.32
CA LEU A 258 15.97 -20.05 3.83
C LEU A 258 15.64 -20.24 5.31
N ARG A 259 15.82 -19.19 6.13
CA ARG A 259 15.45 -19.22 7.56
C ARG A 259 13.94 -19.37 7.75
N SER A 260 13.14 -18.75 6.88
CA SER A 260 11.67 -18.89 6.90
C SER A 260 11.24 -20.30 6.53
N ALA A 261 11.85 -20.88 5.48
CA ALA A 261 11.63 -22.27 5.08
C ALA A 261 12.00 -23.26 6.20
N ALA A 262 13.15 -23.05 6.86
CA ALA A 262 13.57 -23.87 7.99
C ALA A 262 12.59 -23.76 9.18
N ARG A 263 12.08 -22.56 9.46
CA ARG A 263 11.04 -22.37 10.50
C ARG A 263 9.76 -23.11 10.15
N LEU A 264 9.32 -23.02 8.89
CA LEU A 264 8.14 -23.76 8.43
C LEU A 264 8.35 -25.26 8.55
N ALA A 265 9.49 -25.79 8.09
CA ALA A 265 9.83 -27.21 8.19
C ALA A 265 9.81 -27.71 9.64
N LYS A 266 10.22 -26.88 10.59
CA LYS A 266 10.19 -27.21 12.02
C LYS A 266 8.80 -27.12 12.64
N ARG A 267 7.97 -26.13 12.24
CA ARG A 267 6.65 -25.86 12.84
C ARG A 267 5.57 -26.73 12.22
N ASP A 268 5.63 -26.93 10.91
CA ASP A 268 4.67 -27.70 10.13
C ASP A 268 5.39 -28.52 9.04
N PRO A 269 6.00 -29.66 9.42
CA PRO A 269 6.72 -30.52 8.48
C PRO A 269 5.84 -31.07 7.35
N PHE A 270 4.54 -31.23 7.59
CA PHE A 270 3.59 -31.68 6.56
C PHE A 270 3.40 -30.61 5.49
N LEU A 271 3.11 -29.39 5.90
CA LEU A 271 2.94 -28.26 4.97
C LEU A 271 4.23 -27.99 4.20
N TYR A 272 5.39 -28.03 4.87
CA TYR A 272 6.68 -27.88 4.21
C TYR A 272 6.91 -28.94 3.11
N LYS A 273 6.72 -30.21 3.43
CA LYS A 273 6.83 -31.32 2.46
C LYS A 273 5.83 -31.17 1.31
N TRP A 274 4.61 -30.76 1.60
CA TRP A 274 3.59 -30.52 0.59
C TRP A 274 4.03 -29.40 -0.37
N CYS A 275 4.53 -28.26 0.13
CA CYS A 275 5.02 -27.16 -0.68
C CYS A 275 6.19 -27.58 -1.56
N VAL A 276 7.14 -28.33 -1.02
CA VAL A 276 8.32 -28.82 -1.75
C VAL A 276 7.92 -29.80 -2.85
N ASN A 277 6.99 -30.72 -2.57
CA ASN A 277 6.53 -31.69 -3.56
C ASN A 277 5.71 -31.07 -4.69
N MET A 278 5.02 -29.97 -4.43
CA MET A 278 4.26 -29.23 -5.45
C MET A 278 5.15 -28.34 -6.33
N SER A 279 6.37 -28.06 -5.90
CA SER A 279 7.33 -27.25 -6.65
C SER A 279 8.24 -28.15 -7.49
N HIS A 280 7.91 -28.32 -8.76
CA HIS A 280 8.75 -29.08 -9.70
C HIS A 280 10.16 -28.50 -9.90
N ASN A 281 10.41 -27.29 -9.41
CA ASN A 281 11.68 -26.60 -9.55
C ASN A 281 12.51 -26.58 -8.25
N HIS A 282 12.05 -27.23 -7.19
CA HIS A 282 12.80 -27.40 -5.96
C HIS A 282 13.15 -28.87 -5.77
N PRO A 283 14.31 -29.31 -6.25
CA PRO A 283 14.81 -30.66 -5.97
C PRO A 283 15.23 -30.86 -4.52
N HIS A 284 15.08 -29.83 -3.67
CA HIS A 284 15.77 -29.71 -2.39
C HIS A 284 14.81 -29.87 -1.22
N GLY A 285 15.07 -30.87 -0.39
CA GLY A 285 14.39 -31.11 0.89
C GLY A 285 15.01 -30.31 2.05
N PRO A 286 14.54 -30.55 3.29
CA PRO A 286 15.10 -29.92 4.49
C PRO A 286 16.59 -30.13 4.68
N GLU A 287 17.11 -31.25 4.20
CA GLU A 287 18.54 -31.61 4.29
C GLU A 287 19.41 -30.66 3.48
N ASP A 288 18.91 -30.14 2.35
CA ASP A 288 19.64 -29.21 1.48
C ASP A 288 19.71 -27.79 2.02
N PHE A 289 18.85 -27.45 2.99
CA PHE A 289 18.96 -26.16 3.68
C PHE A 289 20.29 -26.05 4.43
N GLU A 290 20.66 -27.08 5.21
CA GLU A 290 21.91 -27.09 5.92
C GLU A 290 23.12 -27.11 4.97
N ASP A 291 23.02 -27.86 3.87
CA ASP A 291 24.08 -27.90 2.85
C ASP A 291 24.16 -26.56 2.07
N THR A 292 23.05 -25.91 1.81
CA THR A 292 23.06 -24.59 1.17
C THR A 292 23.68 -23.55 2.10
N MET A 293 23.36 -23.57 3.39
CA MET A 293 23.98 -22.68 4.38
C MET A 293 25.48 -22.96 4.54
N LYS A 294 25.90 -24.20 4.52
CA LYS A 294 27.33 -24.59 4.55
C LYS A 294 28.07 -24.10 3.28
N ARG A 295 27.43 -24.20 2.10
CA ARG A 295 28.03 -23.75 0.83
C ARG A 295 28.16 -22.24 0.73
N LYS A 296 27.20 -21.48 1.28
CA LYS A 296 27.25 -20.00 1.29
C LYS A 296 28.21 -19.43 2.35
N GLY A 297 28.78 -20.28 3.21
CA GLY A 297 29.59 -19.84 4.33
C GLY A 297 28.74 -19.35 5.50
N HIS A 298 29.37 -19.12 6.61
CA HIS A 298 28.76 -18.54 7.80
C HIS A 298 29.66 -17.42 8.33
N THR A 299 29.01 -16.39 8.87
CA THR A 299 29.74 -15.33 9.55
C THR A 299 29.85 -15.68 11.01
N HIS A 300 31.08 -15.71 11.52
CA HIS A 300 31.32 -15.89 12.94
C HIS A 300 30.91 -14.62 13.74
N GLU A 301 30.69 -14.80 15.03
CA GLU A 301 30.36 -13.68 15.93
C GLU A 301 31.48 -12.59 15.96
N ASP A 302 32.70 -12.94 15.53
CA ASP A 302 33.82 -12.01 15.39
C ASP A 302 33.86 -11.23 14.06
N GLY A 303 32.85 -11.42 13.18
CA GLY A 303 32.74 -10.72 11.89
C GLY A 303 33.56 -11.31 10.75
N THR A 304 34.23 -12.47 10.93
CA THR A 304 34.98 -13.14 9.86
C THR A 304 34.06 -13.95 8.96
N HIS A 305 34.20 -13.79 7.65
CA HIS A 305 33.41 -14.49 6.63
C HIS A 305 34.29 -15.58 5.98
N HIS A 306 33.87 -16.82 6.07
CA HIS A 306 34.52 -17.92 5.37
C HIS A 306 33.66 -18.44 4.23
N HIS A 307 34.19 -18.40 3.00
CA HIS A 307 33.67 -19.15 1.85
C HIS A 307 34.32 -20.53 1.83
N HIS A 308 33.53 -21.58 1.78
CA HIS A 308 34.01 -22.91 1.49
C HIS A 308 33.89 -23.13 -0.03
N ASP A 309 34.99 -22.89 -0.75
CA ASP A 309 35.10 -23.31 -2.14
C ASP A 309 35.28 -24.84 -2.15
N HIS A 310 34.21 -25.55 -2.44
CA HIS A 310 34.29 -26.97 -2.81
C HIS A 310 34.27 -27.05 -4.32
N ASP A 311 35.50 -27.04 -4.91
CA ASP A 311 35.71 -27.49 -6.28
C ASP A 311 35.42 -28.99 -6.35
N HIS A 312 34.20 -29.36 -6.68
CA HIS A 312 33.91 -30.72 -7.14
C HIS A 312 34.22 -30.77 -8.64
N VAL A 313 35.47 -31.19 -8.93
CA VAL A 313 35.83 -31.68 -10.27
C VAL A 313 35.03 -32.97 -10.47
N HIS A 314 34.00 -32.94 -11.28
CA HIS A 314 33.42 -34.16 -11.85
C HIS A 314 34.25 -34.59 -13.03
N ASP A 315 35.18 -35.52 -12.80
CA ASP A 315 35.75 -36.33 -13.86
C ASP A 315 34.64 -37.24 -14.42
N HIS A 316 34.13 -36.90 -15.56
CA HIS A 316 33.36 -37.81 -16.41
C HIS A 316 34.33 -38.51 -17.36
N ASP A 317 34.89 -39.63 -16.93
CA ASP A 317 35.47 -40.61 -17.85
C ASP A 317 34.31 -41.27 -18.62
N HIS A 318 34.16 -40.90 -19.86
CA HIS A 318 33.43 -41.68 -20.83
C HIS A 318 34.37 -42.61 -21.55
N ASP A 319 34.51 -43.83 -21.03
CA ASP A 319 35.03 -44.95 -21.82
C ASP A 319 33.93 -45.43 -22.77
N HIS A 320 34.13 -45.17 -24.06
CA HIS A 320 33.48 -45.86 -25.14
C HIS A 320 34.39 -47.00 -25.59
N GLU A 321 34.04 -48.24 -25.26
CA GLU A 321 34.50 -49.41 -26.02
C GLU A 321 33.28 -50.22 -26.50
N HIS A 322 33.25 -50.38 -27.85
CA HIS A 322 32.57 -51.34 -28.74
C HIS A 322 31.05 -51.38 -28.78
#